data_36875da36d6577cd3db992b5e00ff018
#
_entry.id   36875da36d6577cd3db992b5e00ff018
#
_cell.length_a   1.000
_cell.length_b   1.000
_cell.length_c   1.000
_cell.angle_alpha   90.00
_cell.angle_beta   90.00
_cell.angle_gamma   90.00
#
_symmetry.space_group_name_H-M   'P 1'
#
loop_
_entity.id
_entity.type
_entity.pdbx_description
1 polymer ?
#
loop_
_entity_poly.entity_id
_entity_poly.type
_entity_poly.pdbx_seq_one_letter_code
_entity_poly.pdbx_strand_id
1 'polypeptide(L)'
;MTQFAQWKVKLFLIGIFFVLLLVALLLFLPPSVSGSTQLSESEETIERGKYLVIAGGCISCHRGENEEESFAGGLALVSDFGTFYAPNITPDMETGIGSWEAKD
;
A
#
# COMPACT_ATOMS: atom_id res chain seq x y z
N MET A 1 -23.16 -27.22 44.54
CA MET A 1 -21.98 -26.32 44.50
C MET A 1 -21.24 -26.29 43.15
N THR A 2 -21.41 -27.22 42.25
CA THR A 2 -20.66 -27.32 40.96
C THR A 2 -21.15 -26.41 39.84
N GLN A 3 -22.44 -26.11 39.75
CA GLN A 3 -22.99 -25.29 38.66
C GLN A 3 -22.53 -23.79 38.74
N PHE A 4 -22.41 -23.24 39.91
CA PHE A 4 -21.95 -21.85 40.09
C PHE A 4 -20.49 -21.65 39.69
N ALA A 5 -19.63 -22.64 39.93
CA ALA A 5 -18.24 -22.61 39.52
C ALA A 5 -18.09 -22.70 38.00
N GLN A 6 -18.89 -23.55 37.36
CA GLN A 6 -18.87 -23.72 35.89
C GLN A 6 -19.35 -22.46 35.15
N TRP A 7 -20.31 -21.71 35.71
CA TRP A 7 -20.76 -20.47 35.07
C TRP A 7 -19.70 -19.37 35.16
N LYS A 8 -19.01 -19.23 36.28
CA LYS A 8 -17.90 -18.28 36.42
C LYS A 8 -16.77 -18.57 35.41
N VAL A 9 -16.44 -19.85 35.22
CA VAL A 9 -15.44 -20.26 34.22
C VAL A 9 -15.92 -19.94 32.80
N LYS A 10 -17.18 -20.19 32.47
CA LYS A 10 -17.73 -19.85 31.13
C LYS A 10 -17.69 -18.34 30.88
N LEU A 11 -18.09 -17.52 31.85
CA LEU A 11 -18.03 -16.07 31.72
C LEU A 11 -16.59 -15.56 31.55
N PHE A 12 -15.64 -16.15 32.28
CA PHE A 12 -14.23 -15.83 32.14
C PHE A 12 -13.67 -16.18 30.76
N LEU A 13 -14.00 -17.35 30.23
CA LEU A 13 -13.59 -17.77 28.87
C LEU A 13 -14.22 -16.90 27.78
N ILE A 14 -15.49 -16.51 27.95
CA ILE A 14 -16.15 -15.56 27.04
C ILE A 14 -15.44 -14.20 27.07
N GLY A 15 -15.08 -13.72 28.26
CA GLY A 15 -14.30 -12.47 28.40
C GLY A 15 -12.97 -12.54 27.69
N ILE A 16 -12.21 -13.60 27.86
CA ILE A 16 -10.94 -13.84 27.15
C ILE A 16 -11.15 -13.85 25.63
N PHE A 17 -12.19 -14.56 25.17
CA PHE A 17 -12.50 -14.62 23.74
C PHE A 17 -12.75 -13.23 23.13
N PHE A 18 -13.54 -12.40 23.82
CA PHE A 18 -13.80 -11.03 23.33
C PHE A 18 -12.56 -10.15 23.37
N VAL A 19 -11.70 -10.29 24.37
CA VAL A 19 -10.43 -9.56 24.43
C VAL A 19 -9.51 -9.98 23.29
N LEU A 20 -9.37 -11.28 23.03
CA LEU A 20 -8.56 -11.77 21.91
C LEU A 20 -9.13 -11.35 20.55
N LEU A 21 -10.46 -11.35 20.40
CA LEU A 21 -11.12 -10.86 19.20
C LEU A 21 -10.86 -9.37 18.97
N LEU A 22 -10.94 -8.57 20.04
CA LEU A 22 -10.66 -7.14 19.97
C LEU A 22 -9.19 -6.87 19.61
N VAL A 23 -8.26 -7.58 20.22
CA VAL A 23 -6.83 -7.48 19.92
C VAL A 23 -6.57 -7.88 18.45
N ALA A 24 -7.15 -8.99 18.01
CA ALA A 24 -7.05 -9.41 16.61
C ALA A 24 -7.60 -8.32 15.68
N LEU A 25 -8.79 -7.78 15.98
CA LEU A 25 -9.39 -6.70 15.20
C LEU A 25 -8.47 -5.47 15.11
N LEU A 26 -7.87 -5.06 16.22
CA LEU A 26 -6.95 -3.92 16.26
C LEU A 26 -5.63 -4.17 15.51
N LEU A 27 -5.14 -5.42 15.50
CA LEU A 27 -3.91 -5.79 14.79
C LEU A 27 -4.13 -5.98 13.28
N PHE A 28 -5.33 -6.39 12.86
CA PHE A 28 -5.65 -6.64 11.46
C PHE A 28 -6.39 -5.50 10.77
N LEU A 29 -6.82 -4.46 11.51
CA LEU A 29 -7.30 -3.25 10.88
C LEU A 29 -6.13 -2.56 10.18
N PRO A 30 -6.17 -2.40 8.85
CA PRO A 30 -5.13 -1.65 8.16
C PRO A 30 -5.11 -0.22 8.75
N PRO A 31 -3.93 0.34 9.00
CA PRO A 31 -3.86 1.74 9.39
C PRO A 31 -4.59 2.56 8.34
N SER A 32 -5.60 3.31 8.75
CA SER A 32 -6.24 4.26 7.87
C SER A 32 -5.18 5.28 7.48
N VAL A 33 -4.68 5.16 6.25
CA VAL A 33 -3.83 6.20 5.67
C VAL A 33 -4.75 7.39 5.40
N SER A 34 -4.92 8.23 6.41
CA SER A 34 -5.57 9.52 6.25
C SER A 34 -4.58 10.45 5.54
N GLY A 35 -4.35 10.16 4.27
CA GLY A 35 -3.43 10.91 3.44
C GLY A 35 -4.13 12.02 2.69
N SER A 36 -4.65 13.01 3.38
CA SER A 36 -4.69 14.37 2.84
C SER A 36 -3.36 15.06 3.16
N THR A 37 -2.26 14.37 2.93
CA THR A 37 -0.98 15.05 2.87
C THR A 37 -1.00 15.77 1.55
N GLN A 38 -1.30 17.06 1.56
CA GLN A 38 -0.82 17.97 0.54
C GLN A 38 0.68 17.69 0.47
N LEU A 39 1.06 16.90 -0.54
CA LEU A 39 2.48 16.67 -0.80
C LEU A 39 3.06 18.04 -1.03
N SER A 40 3.82 18.54 -0.06
CA SER A 40 4.54 19.76 -0.22
C SER A 40 5.51 19.48 -1.37
N GLU A 41 5.40 20.20 -2.46
CA GLU A 41 6.34 20.20 -3.59
C GLU A 41 7.70 20.80 -3.17
N SER A 42 8.13 20.49 -1.94
CA SER A 42 9.45 20.90 -1.51
C SER A 42 10.50 20.06 -2.21
N GLU A 43 11.60 20.63 -2.58
CA GLU A 43 12.76 19.96 -3.17
C GLU A 43 13.16 18.72 -2.34
N GLU A 44 13.13 18.84 -1.01
CA GLU A 44 13.41 17.71 -0.10
C GLU A 44 12.44 16.55 -0.30
N THR A 45 11.14 16.83 -0.46
CA THR A 45 10.12 15.80 -0.69
C THR A 45 10.33 15.10 -2.03
N ILE A 46 10.66 15.86 -3.07
CA ILE A 46 10.93 15.34 -4.41
C ILE A 46 12.16 14.44 -4.39
N GLU A 47 13.28 14.88 -3.81
CA GLU A 47 14.50 14.08 -3.72
C GLU A 47 14.32 12.82 -2.88
N ARG A 48 13.54 12.90 -1.81
CA ARG A 48 13.18 11.73 -1.02
C ARG A 48 12.33 10.73 -1.82
N GLY A 49 11.36 11.21 -2.58
CA GLY A 49 10.55 10.40 -3.50
C GLY A 49 11.40 9.71 -4.55
N LYS A 50 12.30 10.45 -5.18
CA LYS A 50 13.27 9.94 -6.15
C LYS A 50 14.15 8.84 -5.55
N TYR A 51 14.67 9.05 -4.35
CA TYR A 51 15.42 8.00 -3.64
C TYR A 51 14.59 6.73 -3.46
N LEU A 52 13.32 6.87 -3.04
CA LEU A 52 12.45 5.72 -2.76
C LEU A 52 12.12 4.92 -4.03
N VAL A 53 11.83 5.57 -5.16
CA VAL A 53 11.53 4.86 -6.41
C VAL A 53 12.75 4.17 -6.99
N ILE A 54 13.94 4.73 -6.81
CA ILE A 54 15.21 4.10 -7.21
C ILE A 54 15.50 2.92 -6.30
N ALA A 55 15.44 3.10 -4.98
CA ALA A 55 15.69 2.04 -4.00
C ALA A 55 14.68 0.88 -4.11
N GLY A 56 13.44 1.19 -4.46
CA GLY A 56 12.38 0.21 -4.73
C GLY A 56 12.51 -0.51 -6.07
N GLY A 57 13.45 -0.12 -6.94
CA GLY A 57 13.67 -0.74 -8.24
C GLY A 57 12.55 -0.50 -9.25
N CYS A 58 11.72 0.52 -9.06
CA CYS A 58 10.55 0.81 -9.89
C CYS A 58 10.92 0.99 -11.37
N ILE A 59 12.10 1.57 -11.64
CA ILE A 59 12.61 1.78 -13.00
C ILE A 59 12.77 0.48 -13.79
N SER A 60 12.95 -0.66 -13.14
CA SER A 60 13.15 -1.95 -13.81
C SER A 60 11.96 -2.33 -14.72
N CYS A 61 10.75 -1.95 -14.31
CA CYS A 61 9.52 -2.21 -15.03
C CYS A 61 8.94 -0.95 -15.68
N HIS A 62 9.01 0.19 -14.99
CA HIS A 62 8.35 1.43 -15.42
C HIS A 62 9.20 2.35 -16.30
N ARG A 63 10.32 1.87 -16.81
CA ARG A 63 11.12 2.65 -17.77
C ARG A 63 10.36 2.86 -19.08
N GLY A 64 10.57 4.00 -19.71
CA GLY A 64 10.07 4.29 -21.05
C GLY A 64 10.81 3.49 -22.14
N GLU A 65 10.33 3.56 -23.36
CA GLU A 65 11.00 2.95 -24.52
C GLU A 65 12.38 3.58 -24.76
N ASN A 66 12.51 4.87 -24.46
CA ASN A 66 13.78 5.58 -24.48
C ASN A 66 14.32 5.67 -23.05
N GLU A 67 15.58 5.35 -22.85
CA GLU A 67 16.24 5.40 -21.52
C GLU A 67 16.18 6.78 -20.84
N GLU A 68 15.98 7.83 -21.64
CA GLU A 68 15.86 9.22 -21.14
C GLU A 68 14.47 9.50 -20.52
N GLU A 69 13.45 8.69 -20.85
CA GLU A 69 12.08 8.86 -20.34
C GLU A 69 11.85 7.96 -19.11
N SER A 70 12.50 8.29 -18.01
CA SER A 70 12.35 7.55 -16.78
C SER A 70 10.90 7.54 -16.32
N PHE A 71 10.37 6.35 -15.97
CA PHE A 71 9.05 6.12 -15.42
C PHE A 71 7.84 6.33 -16.34
N ALA A 72 8.04 6.58 -17.64
CA ALA A 72 6.95 6.75 -18.59
C ALA A 72 6.23 5.42 -18.95
N GLY A 73 6.77 4.29 -18.53
CA GLY A 73 6.18 2.98 -18.80
C GLY A 73 6.39 2.51 -20.24
N GLY A 74 5.57 1.56 -20.69
CA GLY A 74 5.63 1.02 -22.05
C GLY A 74 6.45 -0.27 -22.17
N LEU A 75 7.27 -0.63 -21.17
CA LEU A 75 8.01 -1.89 -21.20
C LEU A 75 7.06 -3.09 -21.29
N ALA A 76 7.26 -3.93 -22.31
CA ALA A 76 6.51 -5.16 -22.48
C ALA A 76 7.06 -6.26 -21.55
N LEU A 77 6.21 -6.74 -20.64
CA LEU A 77 6.47 -7.85 -19.73
C LEU A 77 5.78 -9.10 -20.32
N VAL A 78 6.56 -9.96 -20.96
CA VAL A 78 6.06 -11.19 -21.59
C VAL A 78 5.95 -12.30 -20.55
N SER A 79 4.81 -12.99 -20.51
CA SER A 79 4.54 -14.14 -19.66
C SER A 79 3.76 -15.22 -20.41
N ASP A 80 3.63 -16.40 -19.81
CA ASP A 80 2.79 -17.49 -20.34
C ASP A 80 1.30 -17.13 -20.43
N PHE A 81 0.87 -16.09 -19.74
CA PHE A 81 -0.51 -15.60 -19.70
C PHE A 81 -0.78 -14.44 -20.66
N GLY A 82 0.25 -13.95 -21.35
CA GLY A 82 0.19 -12.82 -22.26
C GLY A 82 1.25 -11.76 -21.99
N THR A 83 1.16 -10.67 -22.72
CA THR A 83 2.06 -9.53 -22.59
C THR A 83 1.36 -8.42 -21.79
N PHE A 84 2.02 -7.96 -20.73
CA PHE A 84 1.59 -6.83 -19.92
C PHE A 84 2.50 -5.64 -20.22
N TYR A 85 1.96 -4.45 -20.21
CA TYR A 85 2.74 -3.23 -20.38
C TYR A 85 2.76 -2.47 -19.06
N ALA A 86 3.95 -2.10 -18.58
CA ALA A 86 4.08 -1.30 -17.38
C ALA A 86 3.47 0.09 -17.62
N PRO A 87 2.61 0.59 -16.72
CA PRO A 87 1.99 1.89 -16.87
C PRO A 87 2.97 3.05 -16.66
N ASN A 88 2.59 4.23 -17.12
CA ASN A 88 3.25 5.49 -16.83
C ASN A 88 2.98 5.87 -15.34
N ILE A 89 4.04 6.04 -14.56
CA ILE A 89 3.98 6.47 -13.15
C ILE A 89 4.63 7.85 -12.93
N THR A 90 4.75 8.64 -13.99
CA THR A 90 5.17 10.04 -13.89
C THR A 90 4.06 10.92 -13.34
N PRO A 91 4.37 12.14 -12.89
CA PRO A 91 3.35 13.11 -12.46
C PRO A 91 2.55 13.74 -13.62
N ASP A 92 2.59 13.17 -14.81
CA ASP A 92 1.76 13.61 -15.93
C ASP A 92 0.27 13.43 -15.58
N MET A 93 -0.52 14.48 -15.81
CA MET A 93 -1.93 14.54 -15.42
C MET A 93 -2.86 13.76 -16.33
N GLU A 94 -2.44 13.46 -17.57
CA GLU A 94 -3.26 12.84 -18.59
C GLU A 94 -2.97 11.35 -18.74
N THR A 95 -1.69 10.98 -18.75
CA THR A 95 -1.25 9.62 -19.03
C THR A 95 -0.58 8.94 -17.84
N GLY A 96 -0.17 9.71 -16.84
CA GLY A 96 0.51 9.24 -15.63
C GLY A 96 -0.40 9.23 -14.39
N ILE A 97 0.22 9.32 -13.23
CA ILE A 97 -0.45 9.29 -11.93
C ILE A 97 -0.59 10.69 -11.29
N GLY A 98 -0.39 11.76 -12.07
CA GLY A 98 -0.42 13.13 -11.55
C GLY A 98 -1.77 13.57 -10.98
N SER A 99 -2.86 12.96 -11.44
CA SER A 99 -4.22 13.20 -10.93
C SER A 99 -4.62 12.29 -9.77
N TRP A 100 -3.79 11.35 -9.37
CA TRP A 100 -4.10 10.39 -8.31
C TRP A 100 -3.88 10.98 -6.93
N GLU A 101 -4.65 10.50 -5.98
CA GLU A 101 -4.46 10.78 -4.55
C GLU A 101 -3.83 9.56 -3.87
N ALA A 102 -3.25 9.75 -2.68
CA ALA A 102 -2.58 8.68 -1.93
C ALA A 102 -3.50 7.49 -1.57
N LYS A 103 -4.82 7.64 -1.73
CA LYS A 103 -5.83 6.59 -1.51
C LYS A 103 -6.11 5.74 -2.75
N ASP A 104 -5.72 6.19 -3.97
CA ASP A 104 -5.96 5.53 -5.25
C ASP A 104 -4.93 4.43 -5.49
#